data_33dab2db8e1ee65cdac3d75c9c64d2b2
#
_entry.id   33dab2db8e1ee65cdac3d75c9c64d2b2
#
_cell.length_a   1.000
_cell.length_b   1.000
_cell.length_c   1.000
_cell.angle_alpha   90.00
_cell.angle_beta   90.00
_cell.angle_gamma   90.00
#
_symmetry.space_group_name_H-M   'P 1'
#
loop_
_entity.id
_entity.type
_entity.pdbx_description
1 polymer ?
#
loop_
_entity_poly.entity_id
_entity_poly.type
_entity_poly.pdbx_seq_one_letter_code
_entity_poly.pdbx_strand_id
1 'polypeptide(L)'
;IEDEEGLCGCIRLLSCAQDYMLPSIFPTALAGEMAPRSSDVWELTRLAIDANRAPRMGNGVSELTCVIFREVYAFAREQGIRELVAVVSLPVERIFRRLGLPIERLGHRQAVDLGAVRGVGIRFQLDERFERAVNRPLRGEYTPAGELLGMS
;
A
#
# COMPACT_ATOMS: atom_id res chain seq x y z
N ILE A 1 -12.20 -1.07 -4.87
CA ILE A 1 -13.19 -1.10 -3.80
C ILE A 1 -14.39 -0.25 -4.19
N GLU A 2 -15.58 -0.81 -4.00
CA GLU A 2 -16.86 -0.14 -4.26
C GLU A 2 -17.71 -0.09 -3.00
N ASP A 3 -18.51 0.96 -2.91
CA ASP A 3 -19.64 1.05 -1.99
C ASP A 3 -20.95 1.11 -2.80
N GLU A 4 -22.07 1.42 -2.16
CA GLU A 4 -23.39 1.50 -2.84
C GLU A 4 -23.47 2.57 -3.94
N GLU A 5 -22.57 3.56 -3.94
CA GLU A 5 -22.51 4.61 -4.95
C GLU A 5 -21.51 4.32 -6.07
N GLY A 6 -20.78 3.20 -6.01
CA GLY A 6 -19.81 2.77 -7.01
C GLY A 6 -18.36 2.82 -6.53
N LEU A 7 -17.42 2.97 -7.46
CA LEU A 7 -15.99 2.91 -7.17
C LEU A 7 -15.56 4.04 -6.23
N CYS A 8 -14.92 3.69 -5.12
CA CYS A 8 -14.47 4.64 -4.11
C CYS A 8 -12.99 4.51 -3.73
N GLY A 9 -12.29 3.49 -4.18
CA GLY A 9 -10.86 3.35 -3.97
C GLY A 9 -10.22 2.31 -4.87
N CYS A 10 -8.96 2.51 -5.18
CA CYS A 10 -8.18 1.58 -5.99
C CYS A 10 -6.70 1.55 -5.59
N ILE A 11 -6.04 0.47 -5.98
CA ILE A 11 -4.62 0.25 -5.78
C ILE A 11 -4.12 -0.69 -6.88
N ARG A 12 -2.83 -0.61 -7.21
CA ARG A 12 -2.20 -1.53 -8.14
C ARG A 12 -1.04 -2.26 -7.46
N LEU A 13 -0.97 -3.56 -7.70
CA LEU A 13 0.13 -4.41 -7.26
C LEU A 13 0.88 -4.95 -8.48
N LEU A 14 2.21 -4.93 -8.43
CA LEU A 14 3.08 -5.38 -9.50
C LEU A 14 4.21 -6.24 -8.92
N SER A 15 4.44 -7.43 -9.49
CA SER A 15 5.51 -8.32 -9.05
C SER A 15 6.89 -7.70 -9.24
N CYS A 16 7.74 -7.78 -8.22
CA CYS A 16 9.13 -7.33 -8.29
C CYS A 16 10.04 -8.31 -9.04
N ALA A 17 9.53 -9.45 -9.50
CA ALA A 17 10.24 -10.31 -10.44
C ALA A 17 10.34 -9.70 -11.84
N GLN A 18 9.51 -8.71 -12.14
CA GLN A 18 9.49 -7.94 -13.37
C GLN A 18 10.01 -6.53 -13.13
N ASP A 19 10.09 -5.71 -14.16
CA ASP A 19 10.40 -4.29 -14.02
C ASP A 19 9.31 -3.57 -13.24
N TYR A 20 9.70 -2.76 -12.26
CA TYR A 20 8.78 -1.99 -11.42
C TYR A 20 9.35 -0.60 -11.13
N MET A 21 8.54 0.28 -10.54
CA MET A 21 8.85 1.71 -10.50
C MET A 21 10.01 2.08 -9.58
N LEU A 22 10.15 1.42 -8.44
CA LEU A 22 11.10 1.82 -7.40
C LEU A 22 12.55 1.90 -7.93
N PRO A 23 13.12 0.85 -8.54
CA PRO A 23 14.47 0.95 -9.08
C PRO A 23 14.58 1.73 -10.39
N SER A 24 13.51 1.76 -11.20
CA SER A 24 13.55 2.33 -12.55
C SER A 24 13.27 3.83 -12.56
N ILE A 25 12.34 4.32 -11.73
CA ILE A 25 11.88 5.70 -11.72
C ILE A 25 12.33 6.43 -10.45
N PHE A 26 12.40 5.74 -9.32
CA PHE A 26 12.74 6.32 -8.02
C PHE A 26 13.98 5.69 -7.37
N PRO A 27 15.11 5.54 -8.09
CA PRO A 27 16.29 4.88 -7.53
C PRO A 27 16.85 5.59 -6.30
N THR A 28 16.65 6.90 -6.17
CA THR A 28 17.11 7.66 -5.01
C THR A 28 16.42 7.25 -3.71
N ALA A 29 15.20 6.72 -3.79
CA ALA A 29 14.48 6.22 -2.61
C ALA A 29 15.14 4.98 -2.00
N LEU A 30 15.95 4.26 -2.77
CA LEU A 30 16.74 3.13 -2.30
C LEU A 30 18.05 3.56 -1.62
N ALA A 31 18.55 4.77 -1.91
CA ALA A 31 19.79 5.32 -1.37
C ALA A 31 20.97 4.32 -1.43
N GLY A 32 21.10 3.62 -2.55
CA GLY A 32 22.14 2.61 -2.77
C GLY A 32 21.80 1.21 -2.26
N GLU A 33 20.68 1.02 -1.57
CA GLU A 33 20.20 -0.30 -1.20
C GLU A 33 19.77 -1.07 -2.46
N MET A 34 20.02 -2.37 -2.48
CA MET A 34 19.63 -3.22 -3.61
C MET A 34 18.11 -3.34 -3.68
N ALA A 35 17.53 -3.06 -4.85
CA ALA A 35 16.11 -3.25 -5.09
C ALA A 35 15.73 -4.73 -5.01
N PRO A 36 14.65 -5.10 -4.31
CA PRO A 36 14.18 -6.49 -4.29
C PRO A 36 13.85 -7.00 -5.70
N ARG A 37 14.26 -8.24 -5.96
CA ARG A 37 13.89 -8.98 -7.18
C ARG A 37 13.45 -10.37 -6.79
N SER A 38 12.13 -10.55 -6.68
CA SER A 38 11.55 -11.81 -6.23
C SER A 38 10.08 -11.88 -6.61
N SER A 39 9.58 -13.09 -6.82
CA SER A 39 8.16 -13.34 -7.11
C SER A 39 7.26 -13.22 -5.88
N ASP A 40 7.84 -13.23 -4.68
CA ASP A 40 7.10 -13.09 -3.41
C ASP A 40 7.17 -11.68 -2.80
N VAL A 41 7.81 -10.74 -3.51
CA VAL A 41 7.83 -9.31 -3.19
C VAL A 41 7.15 -8.55 -4.33
N TRP A 42 6.19 -7.71 -3.99
CA TRP A 42 5.41 -6.95 -4.98
C TRP A 42 5.46 -5.47 -4.65
N GLU A 43 5.32 -4.63 -5.68
CA GLU A 43 5.25 -3.18 -5.52
C GLU A 43 3.79 -2.73 -5.48
N LEU A 44 3.51 -1.84 -4.52
CA LEU A 44 2.23 -1.20 -4.35
C LEU A 44 2.29 0.20 -4.93
N THR A 45 1.38 0.50 -5.87
CA THR A 45 1.31 1.80 -6.55
C THR A 45 -0.13 2.25 -6.77
N ARG A 46 -0.30 3.49 -7.17
CA ARG A 46 -1.58 4.06 -7.60
C ARG A 46 -2.69 3.96 -6.55
N LEU A 47 -2.32 4.10 -5.28
CA LEU A 47 -3.31 4.19 -4.22
C LEU A 47 -4.13 5.48 -4.38
N ALA A 48 -5.42 5.32 -4.52
CA ALA A 48 -6.37 6.43 -4.56
C ALA A 48 -7.64 6.06 -3.80
N ILE A 49 -8.12 6.96 -2.99
CA ILE A 49 -9.38 6.82 -2.25
C ILE A 49 -10.19 8.10 -2.33
N ASP A 50 -11.51 7.96 -2.36
CA ASP A 50 -12.42 9.08 -2.14
C ASP A 50 -12.69 9.22 -0.64
N ALA A 51 -11.90 10.05 0.03
CA ALA A 51 -11.95 10.21 1.48
C ALA A 51 -13.28 10.74 2.01
N ASN A 52 -14.12 11.35 1.15
CA ASN A 52 -15.43 11.88 1.54
C ASN A 52 -16.52 10.81 1.58
N ARG A 53 -16.25 9.61 1.04
CA ARG A 53 -17.24 8.55 0.91
C ARG A 53 -17.19 7.51 2.02
N ALA A 54 -16.32 7.70 3.01
CA ALA A 54 -16.21 6.78 4.12
C ALA A 54 -15.97 7.53 5.44
N PRO A 55 -16.47 7.01 6.56
CA PRO A 55 -16.18 7.59 7.86
C PRO A 55 -14.70 7.41 8.21
N ARG A 56 -14.25 8.21 9.16
CA ARG A 56 -12.95 8.05 9.77
C ARG A 56 -13.04 7.14 10.99
N MET A 57 -12.05 6.26 11.14
CA MET A 57 -11.89 5.45 12.33
C MET A 57 -11.38 6.29 13.52
N GLY A 58 -11.35 5.72 14.72
CA GLY A 58 -10.88 6.39 15.93
C GLY A 58 -9.44 6.92 15.84
N ASN A 59 -8.60 6.34 14.98
CA ASN A 59 -7.24 6.81 14.70
C ASN A 59 -7.17 7.94 13.66
N GLY A 60 -8.33 8.43 13.17
CA GLY A 60 -8.40 9.49 12.15
C GLY A 60 -8.19 9.02 10.72
N VAL A 61 -7.95 7.74 10.49
CA VAL A 61 -7.75 7.16 9.15
C VAL A 61 -9.10 6.82 8.53
N SER A 62 -9.27 7.09 7.23
CA SER A 62 -10.47 6.68 6.50
C SER A 62 -10.64 5.17 6.53
N GLU A 63 -11.87 4.69 6.71
CA GLU A 63 -12.18 3.27 6.60
C GLU A 63 -11.78 2.68 5.25
N LEU A 64 -11.83 3.47 4.16
CA LEU A 64 -11.40 3.01 2.85
C LEU A 64 -9.93 2.59 2.82
N THR A 65 -9.06 3.29 3.52
CA THR A 65 -7.65 2.90 3.63
C THR A 65 -7.53 1.53 4.29
N CYS A 66 -8.26 1.31 5.38
CA CYS A 66 -8.28 0.02 6.06
C CYS A 66 -8.80 -1.10 5.15
N VAL A 67 -9.90 -0.87 4.45
CA VAL A 67 -10.51 -1.84 3.54
C VAL A 67 -9.55 -2.22 2.41
N ILE A 68 -8.92 -1.23 1.76
CA ILE A 68 -7.97 -1.49 0.68
C ILE A 68 -6.82 -2.38 1.17
N PHE A 69 -6.23 -2.08 2.31
CA PHE A 69 -5.13 -2.88 2.84
C PHE A 69 -5.59 -4.25 3.36
N ARG A 70 -6.84 -4.38 3.81
CA ARG A 70 -7.44 -5.68 4.11
C ARG A 70 -7.50 -6.56 2.87
N GLU A 71 -7.97 -6.00 1.74
CA GLU A 71 -8.04 -6.73 0.47
C GLU A 71 -6.65 -7.03 -0.09
N VAL A 72 -5.70 -6.12 0.07
CA VAL A 72 -4.29 -6.38 -0.28
C VAL A 72 -3.74 -7.57 0.50
N TYR A 73 -4.01 -7.65 1.80
CA TYR A 73 -3.58 -8.77 2.63
C TYR A 73 -4.21 -10.09 2.18
N ALA A 74 -5.50 -10.10 1.92
CA ALA A 74 -6.20 -11.29 1.43
C ALA A 74 -5.63 -11.79 0.09
N PHE A 75 -5.43 -10.87 -0.85
CA PHE A 75 -4.80 -11.16 -2.13
C PHE A 75 -3.37 -11.70 -1.96
N ALA A 76 -2.58 -11.06 -1.10
CA ALA A 76 -1.21 -11.47 -0.85
C ALA A 76 -1.13 -12.90 -0.28
N ARG A 77 -2.04 -13.25 0.60
CA ARG A 77 -2.14 -14.62 1.14
C ARG A 77 -2.42 -15.64 0.05
N GLU A 78 -3.30 -15.33 -0.88
CA GLU A 78 -3.62 -16.22 -2.00
C GLU A 78 -2.44 -16.39 -2.96
N GLN A 79 -1.68 -15.33 -3.19
CA GLN A 79 -0.58 -15.32 -4.17
C GLN A 79 0.79 -15.68 -3.57
N GLY A 80 0.87 -15.91 -2.27
CA GLY A 80 2.15 -16.21 -1.61
C GLY A 80 3.09 -14.99 -1.54
N ILE A 81 2.54 -13.79 -1.51
CA ILE A 81 3.31 -12.56 -1.36
C ILE A 81 3.66 -12.37 0.11
N ARG A 82 4.93 -12.23 0.45
CA ARG A 82 5.39 -12.04 1.83
C ARG A 82 5.70 -10.59 2.17
N GLU A 83 5.92 -9.75 1.17
CA GLU A 83 6.40 -8.39 1.37
C GLU A 83 5.93 -7.48 0.23
N LEU A 84 5.60 -6.23 0.58
CA LEU A 84 5.31 -5.18 -0.39
C LEU A 84 6.34 -4.06 -0.24
N VAL A 85 6.69 -3.43 -1.37
CA VAL A 85 7.48 -2.21 -1.41
C VAL A 85 6.67 -1.09 -2.07
N ALA A 86 6.94 0.14 -1.69
CA ALA A 86 6.26 1.30 -2.26
C ALA A 86 7.12 2.55 -2.14
N VAL A 87 6.87 3.53 -2.99
CA VAL A 87 7.35 4.90 -2.83
C VAL A 87 6.15 5.76 -2.51
N VAL A 88 6.18 6.45 -1.39
CA VAL A 88 5.05 7.25 -0.89
C VAL A 88 5.51 8.61 -0.41
N SER A 89 4.60 9.59 -0.42
CA SER A 89 4.85 10.89 0.20
C SER A 89 4.85 10.76 1.73
N LEU A 90 5.46 11.72 2.40
CA LEU A 90 5.49 11.75 3.86
C LEU A 90 4.10 11.77 4.50
N PRO A 91 3.11 12.53 3.99
CA PRO A 91 1.75 12.46 4.52
C PRO A 91 1.13 11.07 4.42
N VAL A 92 1.35 10.37 3.32
CA VAL A 92 0.82 9.01 3.12
C VAL A 92 1.50 8.03 4.08
N GLU A 93 2.82 8.14 4.28
CA GLU A 93 3.53 7.34 5.27
C GLU A 93 2.91 7.51 6.67
N ARG A 94 2.55 8.74 7.05
CA ARG A 94 1.91 9.00 8.35
C ARG A 94 0.56 8.31 8.48
N ILE A 95 -0.22 8.28 7.41
CA ILE A 95 -1.51 7.58 7.39
C ILE A 95 -1.30 6.08 7.64
N PHE A 96 -0.33 5.48 6.97
CA PHE A 96 -0.02 4.06 7.13
C PHE A 96 0.43 3.73 8.57
N ARG A 97 1.24 4.60 9.16
CA ARG A 97 1.66 4.42 10.56
C ARG A 97 0.51 4.57 11.55
N ARG A 98 -0.40 5.50 11.30
CA ARG A 98 -1.61 5.66 12.14
C ARG A 98 -2.53 4.45 12.05
N LEU A 99 -2.62 3.83 10.90
CA LEU A 99 -3.38 2.58 10.74
C LEU A 99 -2.74 1.43 11.52
N GLY A 100 -1.46 1.51 11.80
CA GLY A 100 -0.72 0.48 12.52
C GLY A 100 -0.01 -0.51 11.60
N LEU A 101 0.13 -0.20 10.32
CA LEU A 101 0.83 -1.07 9.37
C LEU A 101 2.32 -1.19 9.76
N PRO A 102 2.89 -2.42 9.74
CA PRO A 102 4.30 -2.64 10.02
C PRO A 102 5.15 -2.22 8.82
N ILE A 103 5.60 -0.98 8.81
CA ILE A 103 6.39 -0.41 7.71
C ILE A 103 7.80 -0.03 8.17
N GLU A 104 8.76 -0.21 7.28
CA GLU A 104 10.14 0.24 7.43
C GLU A 104 10.53 1.09 6.24
N ARG A 105 11.34 2.11 6.47
CA ARG A 105 11.91 2.90 5.38
C ARG A 105 13.08 2.15 4.75
N LEU A 106 13.14 2.21 3.42
CA LEU A 106 14.24 1.68 2.62
C LEU A 106 15.42 2.67 2.58
N GLY A 107 16.57 2.19 2.12
CA GLY A 107 17.77 3.00 1.98
C GLY A 107 18.28 3.52 3.31
N HIS A 108 18.68 4.77 3.35
CA HIS A 108 19.20 5.42 4.56
C HIS A 108 18.11 5.93 5.51
N ARG A 109 16.88 5.50 5.33
CA ARG A 109 15.72 5.89 6.13
C ARG A 109 15.41 7.39 6.10
N GLN A 110 15.94 8.10 5.10
CA GLN A 110 15.71 9.53 4.93
C GLN A 110 14.71 9.79 3.82
N ALA A 111 13.94 10.86 3.99
CA ALA A 111 13.07 11.35 2.95
C ALA A 111 13.90 11.89 1.78
N VAL A 112 13.45 11.61 0.57
CA VAL A 112 14.07 12.06 -0.67
C VAL A 112 13.13 12.98 -1.45
N ASP A 113 13.69 13.75 -2.37
CA ASP A 113 12.91 14.57 -3.29
C ASP A 113 12.34 13.68 -4.40
N LEU A 114 11.01 13.68 -4.53
CA LEU A 114 10.29 12.94 -5.57
C LEU A 114 9.75 13.89 -6.66
N GLY A 115 10.32 15.08 -6.79
CA GLY A 115 9.84 16.14 -7.68
C GLY A 115 9.04 17.18 -6.90
N ALA A 116 7.71 17.17 -7.01
CA ALA A 116 6.86 18.15 -6.34
C ALA A 116 6.70 17.92 -4.82
N VAL A 117 7.04 16.73 -4.31
CA VAL A 117 6.85 16.34 -2.91
C VAL A 117 8.08 15.61 -2.39
N ARG A 118 8.22 15.60 -1.06
CA ARG A 118 9.18 14.72 -0.38
C ARG A 118 8.51 13.40 -0.02
N GLY A 119 9.25 12.30 -0.15
CA GLY A 119 8.75 10.97 0.12
C GLY A 119 9.83 9.99 0.51
N VAL A 120 9.42 8.75 0.67
CA VAL A 120 10.30 7.66 1.10
C VAL A 120 9.95 6.38 0.34
N GLY A 121 10.96 5.54 0.12
CA GLY A 121 10.73 4.13 -0.16
C GLY A 121 10.39 3.40 1.14
N ILE A 122 9.39 2.57 1.13
CA ILE A 122 8.97 1.79 2.30
C ILE A 122 8.76 0.33 1.95
N ARG A 123 8.84 -0.50 2.97
CA ARG A 123 8.61 -1.93 2.94
C ARG A 123 7.52 -2.28 3.94
N PHE A 124 6.54 -3.08 3.52
CA PHE A 124 5.53 -3.68 4.39
C PHE A 124 5.83 -5.15 4.58
N GLN A 125 5.86 -5.62 5.82
CA GLN A 125 5.85 -7.04 6.12
C GLN A 125 4.41 -7.53 6.20
N LEU A 126 4.06 -8.52 5.40
CA LEU A 126 2.71 -9.10 5.38
C LEU A 126 2.59 -10.22 6.44
N ASP A 127 2.70 -9.83 7.67
CA ASP A 127 2.68 -10.70 8.85
C ASP A 127 1.42 -10.49 9.70
N GLU A 128 1.38 -11.09 10.89
CA GLU A 128 0.26 -10.96 11.82
C GLU A 128 0.01 -9.52 12.29
N ARG A 129 1.04 -8.68 12.34
CA ARG A 129 0.89 -7.27 12.70
C ARG A 129 0.11 -6.52 11.64
N PHE A 130 0.39 -6.83 10.38
CA PHE A 130 -0.35 -6.26 9.24
C PHE A 130 -1.83 -6.70 9.30
N GLU A 131 -2.07 -7.99 9.50
CA GLU A 131 -3.42 -8.53 9.61
C GLU A 131 -4.22 -7.85 10.73
N ARG A 132 -3.64 -7.71 11.91
CA ARG A 132 -4.28 -7.03 13.04
C ARG A 132 -4.59 -5.56 12.76
N ALA A 133 -3.70 -4.87 12.04
CA ALA A 133 -3.90 -3.47 11.71
C ALA A 133 -5.13 -3.24 10.83
N VAL A 134 -5.44 -4.18 9.95
CA VAL A 134 -6.54 -4.06 8.99
C VAL A 134 -7.80 -4.83 9.38
N ASN A 135 -7.70 -5.75 10.33
CA ASN A 135 -8.83 -6.56 10.79
C ASN A 135 -9.60 -5.85 11.91
N ARG A 136 -10.28 -4.78 11.55
CA ARG A 136 -11.04 -3.92 12.47
C ARG A 136 -12.50 -3.86 12.06
N PRO A 137 -13.43 -3.67 13.01
CA PRO A 137 -14.83 -3.41 12.68
C PRO A 137 -14.96 -2.12 11.88
N LEU A 138 -15.78 -2.16 10.85
CA LEU A 138 -16.06 -1.02 9.99
C LEU A 138 -17.53 -0.64 10.08
N ARG A 139 -17.85 0.63 9.87
CA ARG A 139 -19.22 1.14 9.85
C ARG A 139 -19.86 1.01 8.49
N GLY A 140 -19.07 1.19 7.40
CA GLY A 140 -19.54 1.08 6.03
C GLY A 140 -19.48 -0.35 5.50
N GLU A 141 -20.16 -0.57 4.41
CA GLU A 141 -20.12 -1.80 3.63
C GLU A 141 -19.36 -1.55 2.33
N TYR A 142 -18.38 -2.39 2.07
CA TYR A 142 -17.49 -2.24 0.92
C TYR A 142 -17.26 -3.60 0.27
N THR A 143 -17.18 -3.62 -1.05
CA THR A 143 -16.88 -4.83 -1.81
C THR A 143 -15.67 -4.63 -2.70
N PRO A 144 -14.83 -5.66 -2.87
CA PRO A 144 -13.82 -5.64 -3.91
C PRO A 144 -14.50 -5.48 -5.27
N ALA A 145 -14.02 -4.53 -6.07
CA ALA A 145 -14.60 -4.25 -7.37
C ALA A 145 -13.88 -5.02 -8.46
N GLY A 146 -14.64 -5.78 -9.22
CA GLY A 146 -14.21 -6.32 -10.49
C GLY A 146 -13.14 -7.39 -10.45
N GLU A 147 -12.66 -7.74 -11.61
CA GLU A 147 -11.50 -8.59 -11.79
C GLU A 147 -10.22 -7.78 -11.49
N LEU A 148 -9.21 -8.47 -11.01
CA LEU A 148 -7.86 -7.91 -10.84
C LEU A 148 -7.23 -7.74 -12.22
N LEU A 149 -7.67 -6.72 -12.97
CA LEU A 149 -7.22 -6.47 -14.33
C LEU A 149 -5.72 -6.17 -14.35
N GLY A 150 -5.01 -6.85 -15.25
CA GLY A 150 -3.60 -6.60 -15.49
C GLY A 150 -2.64 -7.24 -14.52
N MET A 151 -3.08 -8.20 -13.75
CA MET A 151 -2.25 -8.99 -12.85
C MET A 151 -1.85 -10.32 -13.49
N SER A 152 -1.42 -10.24 -14.71
CA SER A 152 -0.83 -11.38 -15.41
C SER A 152 0.65 -11.50 -15.12
#